data_2c152cbf2e425742228b425a7c62bfc4
#
_entry.id   2c152cbf2e425742228b425a7c62bfc4
#
_cell.length_a   1.000
_cell.length_b   1.000
_cell.length_c   1.000
_cell.angle_alpha   90.00
_cell.angle_beta   90.00
_cell.angle_gamma   90.00
#
_symmetry.space_group_name_H-M   'P 1'
#
loop_
_entity.id
_entity.type
_entity.pdbx_description
1 polymer ?
#
loop_
_entity_poly.entity_id
_entity_poly.type
_entity_poly.pdbx_seq_one_letter_code
_entity_poly.pdbx_strand_id
1 'polypeptide(L)'
;MPPKREVPTYLMQQRSELMDFYIRDQRGRPAETAPHRHEYFQIQVNFGGDTLQHIGNVQRPFRRNTLAFILPHRVHVIPHPADSDFVVINFSQTFLLPHLACDPMDLEEVSILQAPELSPFRFQEHLDFCLDEPDFAEVGRILAQMRALDANRRFGSREILKGLLLQLIGQVCGLYAEPLRELADNNAAQLSRRAALGRMSEYLRRHIDDPDLNLHKVAAATYLSPSYLTHWLRKEIGKTFSELVLERRMHAARNYLLNGSRPVGEVARLCGFADEAYFSRRFRQIHGLPPGQFRRQQRDPDTPQVAMR
;
A
#
# COMPACT_ATOMS: atom_id res chain seq x y z
N MET A 1 1.20 0.44 31.40
CA MET A 1 1.06 1.07 30.08
C MET A 1 -0.10 0.40 29.37
N PRO A 2 -1.09 1.14 28.84
CA PRO A 2 -2.12 0.51 28.02
C PRO A 2 -1.46 -0.12 26.79
N PRO A 3 -1.99 -1.28 26.31
CA PRO A 3 -1.44 -1.93 25.13
C PRO A 3 -1.50 -0.94 23.95
N LYS A 4 -0.38 -0.77 23.23
CA LYS A 4 -0.36 -0.03 21.95
C LYS A 4 -1.42 -0.69 21.06
N ARG A 5 -2.50 0.02 20.74
CA ARG A 5 -3.47 -0.46 19.75
C ARG A 5 -2.71 -0.67 18.46
N GLU A 6 -2.64 -1.92 18.02
CA GLU A 6 -2.09 -2.27 16.72
C GLU A 6 -2.92 -1.57 15.64
N VAL A 7 -2.25 -0.85 14.74
CA VAL A 7 -2.92 -0.19 13.60
C VAL A 7 -3.38 -1.29 12.64
N PRO A 8 -4.69 -1.44 12.37
CA PRO A 8 -5.19 -2.51 11.51
C PRO A 8 -4.68 -2.35 10.08
N THR A 9 -4.40 -3.49 9.43
CA THR A 9 -4.02 -3.56 8.02
C THR A 9 -5.14 -4.25 7.25
N TYR A 10 -5.71 -3.57 6.26
CA TYR A 10 -6.79 -4.12 5.44
C TYR A 10 -6.26 -4.70 4.13
N LEU A 11 -6.78 -5.87 3.77
CA LEU A 11 -6.53 -6.54 2.50
C LEU A 11 -7.60 -6.14 1.49
N MET A 12 -7.28 -6.17 0.20
CA MET A 12 -8.26 -5.91 -0.86
C MET A 12 -9.48 -6.84 -0.75
N GLN A 13 -9.26 -8.12 -0.48
CA GLN A 13 -10.30 -9.15 -0.30
C GLN A 13 -11.31 -8.83 0.82
N GLN A 14 -10.90 -8.10 1.83
CA GLN A 14 -11.79 -7.67 2.93
C GLN A 14 -12.69 -6.49 2.52
N ARG A 15 -12.42 -5.90 1.38
CA ARG A 15 -13.05 -4.66 0.91
C ARG A 15 -13.86 -4.84 -0.36
N SER A 16 -13.48 -5.79 -1.21
CA SER A 16 -14.13 -6.08 -2.49
C SER A 16 -13.95 -7.55 -2.87
N GLU A 17 -14.90 -8.10 -3.60
CA GLU A 17 -14.75 -9.39 -4.28
C GLU A 17 -13.73 -9.31 -5.43
N LEU A 18 -13.52 -8.11 -5.97
CA LEU A 18 -12.56 -7.85 -7.02
C LEU A 18 -11.19 -7.52 -6.42
N MET A 19 -10.17 -8.28 -6.84
CA MET A 19 -8.82 -8.24 -6.28
C MET A 19 -7.91 -7.18 -6.91
N ASP A 20 -8.35 -6.56 -7.99
CA ASP A 20 -7.52 -5.67 -8.80
C ASP A 20 -7.88 -4.18 -8.64
N PHE A 21 -9.17 -3.85 -8.68
CA PHE A 21 -9.68 -2.48 -8.67
C PHE A 21 -11.12 -2.44 -8.16
N TYR A 22 -11.49 -1.44 -7.38
CA TYR A 22 -12.88 -1.05 -7.15
C TYR A 22 -12.99 0.43 -6.80
N ILE A 23 -14.16 1.01 -7.13
CA ILE A 23 -14.50 2.39 -6.83
C ILE A 23 -15.81 2.45 -6.04
N ARG A 24 -15.86 3.29 -5.02
CA ARG A 24 -17.04 3.48 -4.17
C ARG A 24 -17.23 4.94 -3.75
N ASP A 25 -18.41 5.26 -3.30
CA ASP A 25 -18.77 6.49 -2.57
C ASP A 25 -19.16 6.17 -1.11
N GLN A 26 -19.66 7.17 -0.39
CA GLN A 26 -20.15 7.04 0.98
C GLN A 26 -21.34 6.08 1.13
N ARG A 27 -22.14 5.87 0.07
CA ARG A 27 -23.30 4.97 0.07
C ARG A 27 -22.87 3.51 0.11
N GLY A 28 -21.74 3.20 -0.53
CA GLY A 28 -21.20 1.85 -0.56
C GLY A 28 -20.64 1.42 0.80
N ARG A 29 -19.96 2.32 1.49
CA ARG A 29 -19.39 2.11 2.83
C ARG A 29 -19.04 3.46 3.46
N PRO A 30 -19.32 3.69 4.75
CA PRO A 30 -18.86 4.88 5.45
C PRO A 30 -17.33 4.95 5.51
N ALA A 31 -16.80 6.14 5.72
CA ALA A 31 -15.37 6.35 5.92
C ALA A 31 -14.87 5.69 7.20
N GLU A 32 -13.62 5.22 7.18
CA GLU A 32 -12.95 4.77 8.40
C GLU A 32 -12.59 5.99 9.25
N THR A 33 -12.94 5.94 10.53
CA THR A 33 -12.71 7.04 11.49
C THR A 33 -11.50 6.81 12.39
N ALA A 34 -10.88 5.64 12.32
CA ALA A 34 -9.69 5.28 13.08
C ALA A 34 -8.46 5.15 12.17
N PRO A 35 -7.25 5.45 12.65
CA PRO A 35 -6.03 5.23 11.91
C PRO A 35 -5.89 3.76 11.48
N HIS A 36 -5.60 3.57 10.20
CA HIS A 36 -5.46 2.25 9.58
C HIS A 36 -4.45 2.30 8.43
N ARG A 37 -4.16 1.16 7.86
CA ARG A 37 -3.38 0.99 6.63
C ARG A 37 -3.97 -0.14 5.79
N HIS A 38 -3.56 -0.22 4.53
CA HIS A 38 -3.99 -1.26 3.60
C HIS A 38 -2.85 -1.70 2.69
N GLU A 39 -2.95 -2.88 2.08
CA GLU A 39 -1.94 -3.45 1.17
C GLU A 39 -2.09 -2.98 -0.28
N TYR A 40 -3.00 -2.11 -0.56
CA TYR A 40 -3.34 -1.62 -1.90
C TYR A 40 -3.18 -0.10 -1.97
N PHE A 41 -3.16 0.44 -3.17
CA PHE A 41 -3.22 1.87 -3.41
C PHE A 41 -4.62 2.41 -3.18
N GLN A 42 -4.71 3.63 -2.70
CA GLN A 42 -5.98 4.32 -2.56
C GLN A 42 -5.87 5.76 -3.05
N ILE A 43 -6.90 6.23 -3.77
CA ILE A 43 -7.12 7.64 -4.05
C ILE A 43 -8.46 8.01 -3.42
N GLN A 44 -8.49 9.08 -2.63
CA GLN A 44 -9.72 9.68 -2.12
C GLN A 44 -9.93 11.03 -2.78
N VAL A 45 -11.17 11.32 -3.19
CA VAL A 45 -11.56 12.56 -3.85
C VAL A 45 -12.71 13.17 -3.07
N ASN A 46 -12.56 14.42 -2.62
CA ASN A 46 -13.57 15.11 -1.84
C ASN A 46 -14.41 16.04 -2.75
N PHE A 47 -15.69 15.73 -2.90
CA PHE A 47 -16.68 16.55 -3.61
C PHE A 47 -17.43 17.52 -2.69
N GLY A 48 -17.40 17.28 -1.36
CA GLY A 48 -18.04 18.13 -0.36
C GLY A 48 -17.96 17.56 1.04
N GLY A 49 -18.04 18.42 2.04
CA GLY A 49 -17.83 18.07 3.45
C GLY A 49 -16.34 18.16 3.83
N ASP A 50 -15.96 19.34 4.33
CA ASP A 50 -14.58 19.59 4.74
C ASP A 50 -14.21 18.75 5.95
N THR A 51 -13.01 18.17 5.93
CA THR A 51 -12.45 17.36 7.02
C THR A 51 -10.94 17.54 7.09
N LEU A 52 -10.28 16.72 7.90
CA LEU A 52 -8.83 16.67 8.01
C LEU A 52 -8.33 15.34 7.47
N GLN A 53 -7.27 15.37 6.67
CA GLN A 53 -6.51 14.19 6.30
C GLN A 53 -5.29 14.05 7.22
N HIS A 54 -5.13 12.85 7.77
CA HIS A 54 -3.93 12.44 8.49
C HIS A 54 -3.27 11.33 7.68
N ILE A 55 -2.13 11.62 7.05
CA ILE A 55 -1.40 10.66 6.22
C ILE A 55 0.06 10.65 6.67
N GLY A 56 0.56 9.49 7.09
CA GLY A 56 1.86 9.40 7.71
C GLY A 56 1.95 10.26 8.95
N ASN A 57 2.88 11.22 8.95
CA ASN A 57 3.11 12.15 10.06
C ASN A 57 2.52 13.55 9.83
N VAL A 58 1.73 13.72 8.77
CA VAL A 58 1.22 15.04 8.35
C VAL A 58 -0.29 15.09 8.51
N GLN A 59 -0.77 16.20 9.03
CA GLN A 59 -2.18 16.55 9.10
C GLN A 59 -2.44 17.79 8.25
N ARG A 60 -3.47 17.73 7.37
CA ARG A 60 -3.88 18.84 6.49
C ARG A 60 -5.38 18.91 6.36
N PRO A 61 -5.93 20.09 6.01
CA PRO A 61 -7.32 20.19 5.56
C PRO A 61 -7.57 19.32 4.34
N PHE A 62 -8.69 18.62 4.31
CA PHE A 62 -9.17 17.89 3.14
C PHE A 62 -10.49 18.52 2.73
N ARG A 63 -10.39 19.55 1.89
CA ARG A 63 -11.49 20.39 1.44
C ARG A 63 -12.09 19.84 0.15
N ARG A 64 -13.22 20.41 -0.27
CA ARG A 64 -13.76 20.17 -1.60
C ARG A 64 -12.67 20.40 -2.68
N ASN A 65 -12.74 19.68 -3.78
CA ASN A 65 -11.81 19.69 -4.90
C ASN A 65 -10.39 19.16 -4.57
N THR A 66 -10.22 18.50 -3.44
CA THR A 66 -8.93 17.92 -3.03
C THR A 66 -8.89 16.42 -3.28
N LEU A 67 -7.73 15.93 -3.74
CA LEU A 67 -7.41 14.52 -3.87
C LEU A 67 -6.34 14.13 -2.85
N ALA A 68 -6.46 12.92 -2.29
CA ALA A 68 -5.45 12.29 -1.45
C ALA A 68 -4.97 10.98 -2.08
N PHE A 69 -3.66 10.80 -2.17
CA PHE A 69 -3.00 9.65 -2.78
C PHE A 69 -2.28 8.83 -1.71
N ILE A 70 -2.70 7.61 -1.46
CA ILE A 70 -2.25 6.81 -0.34
C ILE A 70 -1.53 5.56 -0.85
N LEU A 71 -0.24 5.45 -0.53
CA LEU A 71 0.58 4.27 -0.81
C LEU A 71 0.12 3.06 0.01
N PRO A 72 0.35 1.84 -0.48
CA PRO A 72 0.26 0.64 0.33
C PRO A 72 1.05 0.79 1.64
N HIS A 73 0.50 0.22 2.71
CA HIS A 73 1.07 0.23 4.07
C HIS A 73 1.24 1.60 4.74
N ARG A 74 0.84 2.70 4.10
CA ARG A 74 0.86 4.03 4.72
C ARG A 74 -0.27 4.16 5.74
N VAL A 75 0.09 4.49 6.98
CA VAL A 75 -0.91 4.78 8.03
C VAL A 75 -1.62 6.08 7.70
N HIS A 76 -2.95 6.05 7.71
CA HIS A 76 -3.76 7.23 7.42
C HIS A 76 -5.13 7.14 8.07
N VAL A 77 -5.80 8.30 8.16
CA VAL A 77 -7.24 8.43 8.43
C VAL A 77 -7.76 9.74 7.82
N ILE A 78 -8.89 9.64 7.14
CA ILE A 78 -9.65 10.78 6.62
C ILE A 78 -11.09 10.57 7.08
N PRO A 79 -11.48 11.12 8.25
CA PRO A 79 -12.78 10.90 8.86
C PRO A 79 -13.83 11.80 8.21
N HIS A 80 -14.36 11.39 7.08
CA HIS A 80 -15.41 12.16 6.40
C HIS A 80 -16.66 12.29 7.28
N PRO A 81 -17.29 13.49 7.36
CA PRO A 81 -18.61 13.67 7.98
C PRO A 81 -19.69 12.81 7.32
N ALA A 82 -20.77 12.52 8.04
CA ALA A 82 -21.83 11.64 7.55
C ALA A 82 -22.56 12.16 6.29
N ASP A 83 -22.59 13.48 6.12
CA ASP A 83 -23.20 14.19 4.99
C ASP A 83 -22.20 14.57 3.89
N SER A 84 -20.95 14.12 4.00
CA SER A 84 -19.91 14.41 3.01
C SER A 84 -20.14 13.67 1.71
N ASP A 85 -19.70 14.26 0.61
CA ASP A 85 -19.65 13.63 -0.70
C ASP A 85 -18.20 13.33 -1.09
N PHE A 86 -17.85 12.06 -1.16
CA PHE A 86 -16.51 11.62 -1.51
C PHE A 86 -16.52 10.32 -2.32
N VAL A 87 -15.46 10.13 -3.06
CA VAL A 87 -15.19 8.90 -3.83
C VAL A 87 -13.88 8.31 -3.41
N VAL A 88 -13.84 6.99 -3.26
CA VAL A 88 -12.63 6.22 -2.96
C VAL A 88 -12.37 5.24 -4.08
N ILE A 89 -11.16 5.27 -4.62
CA ILE A 89 -10.65 4.31 -5.60
C ILE A 89 -9.58 3.48 -4.92
N ASN A 90 -9.72 2.15 -4.98
CA ASN A 90 -8.74 1.20 -4.46
C ASN A 90 -8.27 0.28 -5.58
N PHE A 91 -6.98 0.04 -5.65
CA PHE A 91 -6.40 -0.81 -6.69
C PHE A 91 -5.09 -1.46 -6.25
N SER A 92 -4.83 -2.65 -6.79
CA SER A 92 -3.62 -3.40 -6.49
C SER A 92 -2.39 -2.81 -7.19
N GLN A 93 -1.20 -3.11 -6.66
CA GLN A 93 0.06 -2.73 -7.33
C GLN A 93 0.13 -3.32 -8.75
N THR A 94 -0.26 -4.58 -8.93
CA THR A 94 -0.26 -5.24 -10.24
C THR A 94 -1.26 -4.66 -11.23
N PHE A 95 -2.30 -3.98 -10.75
CA PHE A 95 -3.22 -3.25 -11.61
C PHE A 95 -2.58 -1.99 -12.19
N LEU A 96 -1.95 -1.17 -11.35
CA LEU A 96 -1.30 0.07 -11.79
C LEU A 96 0.04 -0.21 -12.47
N LEU A 97 0.90 -1.00 -11.84
CA LEU A 97 2.32 -1.19 -12.16
C LEU A 97 2.65 -2.66 -12.42
N PRO A 98 2.07 -3.31 -13.46
CA PRO A 98 2.22 -4.75 -13.68
C PRO A 98 3.66 -5.18 -13.98
N HIS A 99 4.50 -4.25 -14.46
CA HIS A 99 5.90 -4.52 -14.82
C HIS A 99 6.89 -4.16 -13.71
N LEU A 100 6.42 -3.57 -12.61
CA LEU A 100 7.27 -3.19 -11.50
C LEU A 100 7.40 -4.34 -10.50
N ALA A 101 8.49 -5.07 -10.59
CA ALA A 101 8.85 -6.11 -9.62
C ALA A 101 9.47 -5.47 -8.36
N CYS A 102 8.63 -4.88 -7.50
CA CYS A 102 9.02 -4.18 -6.29
C CYS A 102 8.12 -4.61 -5.15
N ASP A 103 8.67 -4.77 -3.95
CA ASP A 103 7.86 -4.96 -2.74
C ASP A 103 7.00 -3.70 -2.53
N PRO A 104 5.70 -3.81 -2.20
CA PRO A 104 4.86 -2.66 -1.90
C PRO A 104 5.41 -1.74 -0.82
N MET A 105 6.27 -2.25 0.06
CA MET A 105 6.94 -1.46 1.10
C MET A 105 8.12 -0.63 0.58
N ASP A 106 8.60 -0.90 -0.63
CA ASP A 106 9.73 -0.21 -1.26
C ASP A 106 9.30 0.81 -2.33
N LEU A 107 7.99 1.01 -2.52
CA LEU A 107 7.44 1.91 -3.55
C LEU A 107 7.90 3.37 -3.41
N GLU A 108 8.23 3.81 -2.19
CA GLU A 108 8.77 5.15 -1.95
C GLU A 108 10.18 5.35 -2.52
N GLU A 109 10.89 4.27 -2.77
CA GLU A 109 12.26 4.31 -3.30
C GLU A 109 12.32 4.23 -4.82
N VAL A 110 11.21 3.83 -5.46
CA VAL A 110 11.12 3.75 -6.92
C VAL A 110 11.31 5.15 -7.51
N SER A 111 12.24 5.31 -8.44
CA SER A 111 12.48 6.59 -9.10
C SER A 111 11.23 7.08 -9.84
N ILE A 112 10.91 8.36 -9.72
CA ILE A 112 9.81 8.97 -10.50
C ILE A 112 10.10 8.98 -12.01
N LEU A 113 11.36 8.82 -12.43
CA LEU A 113 11.70 8.62 -13.84
C LEU A 113 11.35 7.22 -14.33
N GLN A 114 11.34 6.24 -13.44
CA GLN A 114 10.96 4.87 -13.74
C GLN A 114 9.44 4.67 -13.68
N ALA A 115 8.77 5.30 -12.73
CA ALA A 115 7.33 5.21 -12.52
C ALA A 115 6.77 6.58 -12.11
N PRO A 116 6.60 7.50 -13.07
CA PRO A 116 6.11 8.86 -12.81
C PRO A 116 4.71 8.88 -12.18
N GLU A 117 3.89 7.86 -12.43
CA GLU A 117 2.56 7.68 -11.84
C GLU A 117 2.58 7.48 -10.33
N LEU A 118 3.73 7.15 -9.73
CA LEU A 118 3.89 7.09 -8.27
C LEU A 118 4.09 8.47 -7.62
N SER A 119 4.39 9.51 -8.40
CA SER A 119 4.75 10.83 -7.87
C SER A 119 3.72 11.40 -6.91
N PRO A 120 2.40 11.45 -7.19
CA PRO A 120 1.43 11.98 -6.25
C PRO A 120 1.38 11.20 -4.95
N PHE A 121 1.49 9.88 -5.02
CA PHE A 121 1.48 8.99 -3.84
C PHE A 121 2.72 9.20 -2.95
N ARG A 122 3.89 9.37 -3.57
CA ARG A 122 5.15 9.55 -2.86
C ARG A 122 5.26 10.90 -2.17
N PHE A 123 4.70 11.94 -2.79
CA PHE A 123 4.80 13.32 -2.32
C PHE A 123 3.54 13.84 -1.63
N GLN A 124 2.57 12.95 -1.34
CA GLN A 124 1.33 13.31 -0.65
C GLN A 124 1.58 14.03 0.70
N GLU A 125 2.61 13.64 1.45
CA GLU A 125 2.95 14.30 2.70
C GLU A 125 3.57 15.70 2.52
N HIS A 126 3.94 16.07 1.30
CA HIS A 126 4.57 17.36 0.96
C HIS A 126 3.65 18.30 0.19
N LEU A 127 2.67 17.76 -0.55
CA LEU A 127 1.76 18.51 -1.41
C LEU A 127 0.30 18.29 -1.01
N ASP A 128 -0.49 19.32 -1.23
CA ASP A 128 -1.95 19.27 -1.15
C ASP A 128 -2.51 19.38 -2.58
N PHE A 129 -3.13 18.31 -3.06
CA PHE A 129 -3.63 18.22 -4.42
C PHE A 129 -5.05 18.81 -4.51
N CYS A 130 -5.15 20.14 -4.42
CA CYS A 130 -6.39 20.89 -4.55
C CYS A 130 -6.50 21.47 -5.97
N LEU A 131 -7.53 21.09 -6.71
CA LEU A 131 -7.74 21.48 -8.10
C LEU A 131 -8.69 22.68 -8.21
N ASP A 132 -8.57 23.43 -9.28
CA ASP A 132 -9.59 24.42 -9.65
C ASP A 132 -10.86 23.74 -10.18
N GLU A 133 -11.94 24.50 -10.36
CA GLU A 133 -13.24 23.95 -10.77
C GLU A 133 -13.21 23.28 -12.16
N PRO A 134 -12.55 23.82 -13.21
CA PRO A 134 -12.46 23.16 -14.51
C PRO A 134 -11.74 21.81 -14.44
N ASP A 135 -10.58 21.77 -13.78
CA ASP A 135 -9.79 20.53 -13.64
C ASP A 135 -10.50 19.51 -12.77
N PHE A 136 -11.16 19.97 -11.71
CA PHE A 136 -11.93 19.08 -10.84
C PHE A 136 -13.18 18.52 -11.54
N ALA A 137 -13.83 19.29 -12.42
CA ALA A 137 -14.95 18.80 -13.23
C ALA A 137 -14.51 17.67 -14.17
N GLU A 138 -13.27 17.72 -14.71
CA GLU A 138 -12.71 16.63 -15.50
C GLU A 138 -12.49 15.38 -14.65
N VAL A 139 -11.95 15.53 -13.45
CA VAL A 139 -11.84 14.44 -12.48
C VAL A 139 -13.21 13.79 -12.25
N GLY A 140 -14.25 14.59 -12.04
CA GLY A 140 -15.63 14.10 -11.88
C GLY A 140 -16.11 13.27 -13.06
N ARG A 141 -15.79 13.67 -14.32
CA ARG A 141 -16.15 12.91 -15.52
C ARG A 141 -15.41 11.58 -15.60
N ILE A 142 -14.13 11.55 -15.29
CA ILE A 142 -13.34 10.31 -15.24
C ILE A 142 -13.92 9.34 -14.20
N LEU A 143 -14.22 9.82 -13.00
CA LEU A 143 -14.77 8.99 -11.93
C LEU A 143 -16.17 8.44 -12.28
N ALA A 144 -17.01 9.23 -12.95
CA ALA A 144 -18.31 8.75 -13.42
C ALA A 144 -18.17 7.60 -14.44
N GLN A 145 -17.22 7.69 -15.36
CA GLN A 145 -16.90 6.63 -16.30
C GLN A 145 -16.36 5.36 -15.60
N MET A 146 -15.43 5.53 -14.63
CA MET A 146 -14.91 4.42 -13.84
C MET A 146 -16.04 3.69 -13.10
N ARG A 147 -16.95 4.43 -12.44
CA ARG A 147 -18.08 3.84 -11.69
C ARG A 147 -19.03 3.07 -12.60
N ALA A 148 -19.35 3.61 -13.77
CA ALA A 148 -20.22 2.94 -14.75
C ALA A 148 -19.60 1.63 -15.25
N LEU A 149 -18.28 1.61 -15.50
CA LEU A 149 -17.56 0.43 -15.94
C LEU A 149 -17.37 -0.59 -14.81
N ASP A 150 -17.10 -0.14 -13.60
CA ASP A 150 -16.88 -1.02 -12.43
C ASP A 150 -18.17 -1.73 -12.01
N ALA A 151 -19.32 -1.04 -12.11
CA ALA A 151 -20.63 -1.60 -11.80
C ALA A 151 -21.07 -2.71 -12.79
N ASN A 152 -20.58 -2.69 -14.03
CA ASN A 152 -20.94 -3.65 -15.08
C ASN A 152 -19.72 -4.07 -15.90
N ARG A 153 -18.76 -4.74 -15.25
CA ARG A 153 -17.54 -5.20 -15.91
C ARG A 153 -17.83 -6.21 -17.01
N ARG A 154 -17.18 -6.00 -18.15
CA ARG A 154 -17.17 -6.87 -19.33
C ARG A 154 -15.74 -7.14 -19.76
N PHE A 155 -15.58 -8.02 -20.73
CA PHE A 155 -14.28 -8.20 -21.38
C PHE A 155 -13.74 -6.85 -21.88
N GLY A 156 -12.49 -6.51 -21.53
CA GLY A 156 -11.86 -5.21 -21.84
C GLY A 156 -12.12 -4.09 -20.82
N SER A 157 -13.07 -4.24 -19.87
CA SER A 157 -13.34 -3.19 -18.86
C SER A 157 -12.13 -2.91 -17.97
N ARG A 158 -11.33 -3.91 -17.67
CA ARG A 158 -10.12 -3.77 -16.85
C ARG A 158 -9.10 -2.84 -17.49
N GLU A 159 -8.88 -2.97 -18.78
CA GLU A 159 -7.95 -2.15 -19.57
C GLU A 159 -8.43 -0.72 -19.67
N ILE A 160 -9.73 -0.51 -19.86
CA ILE A 160 -10.33 0.85 -19.88
C ILE A 160 -10.23 1.49 -18.49
N LEU A 161 -10.57 0.77 -17.42
CA LEU A 161 -10.43 1.27 -16.05
C LEU A 161 -8.99 1.66 -15.73
N LYS A 162 -8.01 0.87 -16.19
CA LYS A 162 -6.59 1.21 -16.05
C LYS A 162 -6.23 2.47 -16.83
N GLY A 163 -6.72 2.61 -18.06
CA GLY A 163 -6.51 3.81 -18.87
C GLY A 163 -7.07 5.07 -18.20
N LEU A 164 -8.30 5.00 -17.65
CA LEU A 164 -8.91 6.10 -16.91
C LEU A 164 -8.16 6.44 -15.62
N LEU A 165 -7.66 5.44 -14.90
CA LEU A 165 -6.83 5.64 -13.71
C LEU A 165 -5.52 6.36 -14.05
N LEU A 166 -4.84 5.94 -15.12
CA LEU A 166 -3.62 6.59 -15.59
C LEU A 166 -3.90 8.02 -16.08
N GLN A 167 -5.05 8.27 -16.73
CA GLN A 167 -5.47 9.61 -17.12
C GLN A 167 -5.66 10.51 -15.90
N LEU A 168 -6.36 10.05 -14.87
CA LEU A 168 -6.56 10.80 -13.62
C LEU A 168 -5.21 11.16 -12.97
N ILE A 169 -4.33 10.17 -12.80
CA ILE A 169 -3.01 10.38 -12.21
C ILE A 169 -2.18 11.33 -13.07
N GLY A 170 -2.19 11.14 -14.40
CA GLY A 170 -1.43 11.95 -15.34
C GLY A 170 -1.85 13.42 -15.34
N GLN A 171 -3.16 13.71 -15.23
CA GLN A 171 -3.66 15.07 -15.08
C GLN A 171 -3.12 15.74 -13.82
N VAL A 172 -3.19 15.06 -12.66
CA VAL A 172 -2.65 15.60 -11.41
C VAL A 172 -1.14 15.79 -11.51
N CYS A 173 -0.40 14.84 -12.09
CA CYS A 173 1.04 14.99 -12.33
C CYS A 173 1.35 16.20 -13.23
N GLY A 174 0.53 16.47 -14.25
CA GLY A 174 0.69 17.61 -15.14
C GLY A 174 0.46 18.94 -14.44
N LEU A 175 -0.61 19.05 -13.66
CA LEU A 175 -0.95 20.26 -12.89
C LEU A 175 0.09 20.58 -11.80
N TYR A 176 0.69 19.57 -11.22
CA TYR A 176 1.68 19.69 -10.15
C TYR A 176 3.11 19.38 -10.63
N ALA A 177 3.40 19.50 -11.94
CA ALA A 177 4.67 19.06 -12.51
C ALA A 177 5.88 19.73 -11.86
N GLU A 178 5.86 21.06 -11.72
CA GLU A 178 6.99 21.78 -11.10
C GLU A 178 7.18 21.44 -9.61
N PRO A 179 6.16 21.52 -8.73
CA PRO A 179 6.31 21.09 -7.34
C PRO A 179 6.79 19.64 -7.19
N LEU A 180 6.31 18.73 -8.04
CA LEU A 180 6.72 17.32 -8.00
C LEU A 180 8.17 17.13 -8.42
N ARG A 181 8.67 17.90 -9.42
CA ARG A 181 10.07 17.89 -9.85
C ARG A 181 10.98 18.48 -8.78
N GLU A 182 10.62 19.65 -8.22
CA GLU A 182 11.38 20.27 -7.14
C GLU A 182 11.53 19.34 -5.92
N LEU A 183 10.46 18.64 -5.54
CA LEU A 183 10.51 17.66 -4.47
C LEU A 183 11.38 16.45 -4.84
N ALA A 184 11.37 16.02 -6.10
CA ALA A 184 12.23 14.95 -6.57
C ALA A 184 13.70 15.36 -6.56
N ASP A 185 14.03 16.58 -6.98
CA ASP A 185 15.39 17.12 -7.04
C ASP A 185 15.93 17.44 -5.63
N ASN A 186 15.13 18.04 -4.76
CA ASN A 186 15.49 18.30 -3.36
C ASN A 186 15.69 17.00 -2.56
N ASN A 187 15.01 15.94 -2.94
CA ASN A 187 15.26 14.59 -2.43
C ASN A 187 16.61 14.02 -2.90
N ALA A 188 17.20 14.55 -3.95
CA ALA A 188 18.57 14.19 -4.35
C ALA A 188 19.62 14.59 -3.29
N ALA A 189 19.41 15.68 -2.55
CA ALA A 189 20.26 16.06 -1.43
C ALA A 189 20.05 15.17 -0.16
N GLN A 190 18.92 14.48 -0.04
CA GLN A 190 18.71 13.41 0.94
C GLN A 190 19.24 12.05 0.45
N LEU A 191 19.85 12.00 -0.75
CA LEU A 191 20.32 10.80 -1.44
C LEU A 191 21.29 9.94 -0.62
N SER A 192 22.04 10.50 0.31
CA SER A 192 22.90 9.68 1.18
C SER A 192 22.08 8.81 2.15
N ARG A 193 20.98 9.31 2.67
CA ARG A 193 20.05 8.54 3.52
C ARG A 193 19.20 7.58 2.68
N ARG A 194 18.65 8.03 1.56
CA ARG A 194 17.86 7.20 0.65
C ARG A 194 18.72 6.11 -0.02
N ALA A 195 19.94 6.41 -0.42
CA ALA A 195 20.85 5.39 -0.93
C ALA A 195 21.15 4.30 0.12
N ALA A 196 21.24 4.66 1.41
CA ALA A 196 21.38 3.68 2.48
C ALA A 196 20.10 2.83 2.63
N LEU A 197 18.93 3.45 2.48
CA LEU A 197 17.64 2.77 2.50
C LEU A 197 17.45 1.88 1.29
N GLY A 198 17.75 2.37 0.09
CA GLY A 198 17.72 1.57 -1.12
C GLY A 198 18.64 0.35 -1.01
N ARG A 199 19.86 0.54 -0.44
CA ARG A 199 20.76 -0.60 -0.14
C ARG A 199 20.15 -1.56 0.88
N MET A 200 19.47 -1.05 1.92
CA MET A 200 18.79 -1.87 2.92
C MET A 200 17.66 -2.70 2.29
N SER A 201 16.78 -2.07 1.55
CA SER A 201 15.65 -2.73 0.90
C SER A 201 16.13 -3.78 -0.10
N GLU A 202 17.12 -3.44 -0.92
CA GLU A 202 17.72 -4.38 -1.85
C GLU A 202 18.42 -5.54 -1.15
N TYR A 203 19.13 -5.28 -0.06
CA TYR A 203 19.75 -6.34 0.73
C TYR A 203 18.69 -7.26 1.36
N LEU A 204 17.64 -6.69 1.96
CA LEU A 204 16.53 -7.46 2.52
C LEU A 204 15.84 -8.30 1.44
N ARG A 205 15.56 -7.73 0.28
CA ARG A 205 14.93 -8.43 -0.84
C ARG A 205 15.77 -9.64 -1.31
N ARG A 206 17.08 -9.50 -1.38
CA ARG A 206 18.00 -10.56 -1.83
C ARG A 206 18.22 -11.64 -0.78
N HIS A 207 18.06 -11.32 0.50
CA HIS A 207 18.40 -12.20 1.60
C HIS A 207 17.22 -12.52 2.53
N ILE A 208 15.98 -12.29 2.07
CA ILE A 208 14.79 -12.52 2.89
C ILE A 208 14.61 -14.01 3.25
N ASP A 209 15.14 -14.90 2.42
CA ASP A 209 15.17 -16.34 2.57
C ASP A 209 16.31 -16.84 3.48
N ASP A 210 17.28 -15.99 3.85
CA ASP A 210 18.34 -16.34 4.80
C ASP A 210 17.76 -16.42 6.23
N PRO A 211 17.69 -17.61 6.85
CA PRO A 211 17.18 -17.74 8.22
C PRO A 211 18.02 -16.98 9.25
N ASP A 212 19.31 -16.74 8.96
CA ASP A 212 20.25 -16.01 9.83
C ASP A 212 20.30 -14.51 9.53
N LEU A 213 19.37 -13.98 8.74
CA LEU A 213 19.25 -12.56 8.46
C LEU A 213 19.06 -11.78 9.77
N ASN A 214 19.97 -10.85 10.04
CA ASN A 214 19.96 -10.06 11.25
C ASN A 214 20.36 -8.61 11.01
N LEU A 215 20.12 -7.77 12.01
CA LEU A 215 20.38 -6.33 11.94
C LEU A 215 21.85 -6.00 11.64
N HIS A 216 22.80 -6.77 12.16
CA HIS A 216 24.24 -6.51 11.94
C HIS A 216 24.64 -6.74 10.48
N LYS A 217 24.14 -7.82 9.85
CA LYS A 217 24.37 -8.09 8.42
C LYS A 217 23.85 -6.93 7.54
N VAL A 218 22.64 -6.46 7.86
CA VAL A 218 22.01 -5.37 7.11
C VAL A 218 22.74 -4.05 7.35
N ALA A 219 23.09 -3.73 8.58
CA ALA A 219 23.83 -2.53 8.93
C ALA A 219 25.19 -2.47 8.19
N ALA A 220 25.93 -3.58 8.17
CA ALA A 220 27.18 -3.71 7.43
C ALA A 220 26.99 -3.47 5.92
N ALA A 221 25.97 -4.09 5.32
CA ALA A 221 25.65 -3.95 3.89
C ALA A 221 25.21 -2.53 3.49
N THR A 222 24.66 -1.78 4.44
CA THR A 222 24.21 -0.40 4.21
C THR A 222 25.23 0.66 4.61
N TYR A 223 26.38 0.26 5.15
CA TYR A 223 27.41 1.14 5.74
C TYR A 223 26.88 2.01 6.88
N LEU A 224 25.92 1.46 7.66
CA LEU A 224 25.34 2.10 8.84
C LEU A 224 25.76 1.36 10.11
N SER A 225 25.73 2.04 11.26
CA SER A 225 25.84 1.35 12.54
C SER A 225 24.52 0.65 12.90
N PRO A 226 24.54 -0.50 13.59
CA PRO A 226 23.31 -1.16 14.05
C PRO A 226 22.43 -0.27 14.92
N SER A 227 23.05 0.57 15.76
CA SER A 227 22.34 1.52 16.64
C SER A 227 21.60 2.59 15.82
N TYR A 228 22.27 3.15 14.78
CA TYR A 228 21.65 4.12 13.89
C TYR A 228 20.48 3.51 13.13
N LEU A 229 20.67 2.31 12.55
CA LEU A 229 19.61 1.60 11.83
C LEU A 229 18.41 1.28 12.73
N THR A 230 18.65 0.86 13.99
CA THR A 230 17.57 0.63 14.97
C THR A 230 16.79 1.91 15.27
N HIS A 231 17.50 3.02 15.55
CA HIS A 231 16.86 4.30 15.83
C HIS A 231 16.05 4.79 14.63
N TRP A 232 16.65 4.70 13.45
CA TRP A 232 16.01 5.10 12.21
C TRP A 232 14.75 4.29 11.90
N LEU A 233 14.80 2.95 11.98
CA LEU A 233 13.64 2.07 11.77
C LEU A 233 12.48 2.44 12.70
N ARG A 234 12.77 2.69 13.98
CA ARG A 234 11.75 3.09 14.95
C ARG A 234 11.16 4.46 14.66
N LYS A 235 12.00 5.42 14.24
CA LYS A 235 11.60 6.80 13.98
C LYS A 235 10.77 6.93 12.71
N GLU A 236 11.25 6.36 11.61
CA GLU A 236 10.67 6.59 10.27
C GLU A 236 9.63 5.54 9.90
N ILE A 237 9.83 4.26 10.31
CA ILE A 237 8.95 3.15 9.95
C ILE A 237 8.03 2.76 11.12
N GLY A 238 8.37 3.16 12.35
CA GLY A 238 7.62 2.80 13.55
C GLY A 238 7.76 1.34 13.96
N LYS A 239 8.68 0.59 13.35
CA LYS A 239 8.88 -0.85 13.54
C LYS A 239 10.30 -1.17 13.98
N THR A 240 10.46 -2.30 14.67
CA THR A 240 11.75 -2.92 14.89
C THR A 240 12.19 -3.65 13.62
N PHE A 241 13.50 -3.94 13.53
CA PHE A 241 14.05 -4.75 12.43
C PHE A 241 13.36 -6.12 12.30
N SER A 242 13.13 -6.80 13.42
CA SER A 242 12.48 -8.12 13.43
C SER A 242 11.03 -8.06 12.95
N GLU A 243 10.28 -7.02 13.31
CA GLU A 243 8.92 -6.81 12.81
C GLU A 243 8.91 -6.54 11.31
N LEU A 244 9.85 -5.73 10.81
CA LEU A 244 9.98 -5.46 9.37
C LEU A 244 10.30 -6.72 8.58
N VAL A 245 11.29 -7.50 9.02
CA VAL A 245 11.67 -8.76 8.35
C VAL A 245 10.51 -9.76 8.38
N LEU A 246 9.84 -9.90 9.53
CA LEU A 246 8.68 -10.80 9.64
C LEU A 246 7.57 -10.41 8.66
N GLU A 247 7.24 -9.13 8.56
CA GLU A 247 6.21 -8.64 7.66
C GLU A 247 6.54 -8.93 6.18
N ARG A 248 7.78 -8.66 5.76
CA ARG A 248 8.25 -8.98 4.40
C ARG A 248 8.22 -10.48 4.11
N ARG A 249 8.66 -11.31 5.06
CA ARG A 249 8.57 -12.78 4.95
C ARG A 249 7.14 -13.27 4.83
N MET A 250 6.21 -12.71 5.60
CA MET A 250 4.79 -13.07 5.53
C MET A 250 4.14 -12.62 4.22
N HIS A 251 4.52 -11.45 3.71
CA HIS A 251 4.09 -10.99 2.40
C HIS A 251 4.58 -11.93 1.28
N ALA A 252 5.86 -12.28 1.29
CA ALA A 252 6.42 -13.25 0.34
C ALA A 252 5.72 -14.63 0.44
N ALA A 253 5.50 -15.12 1.67
CA ALA A 253 4.81 -16.38 1.91
C ALA A 253 3.39 -16.38 1.33
N ARG A 254 2.66 -15.31 1.55
CA ARG A 254 1.32 -15.12 0.97
C ARG A 254 1.36 -15.22 -0.55
N ASN A 255 2.29 -14.54 -1.20
CA ASN A 255 2.43 -14.59 -2.67
C ASN A 255 2.75 -16.00 -3.18
N TYR A 256 3.63 -16.75 -2.51
CA TYR A 256 3.90 -18.14 -2.85
C TYR A 256 2.69 -19.06 -2.66
N LEU A 257 1.88 -18.83 -1.62
CA LEU A 257 0.68 -19.61 -1.34
C LEU A 257 -0.43 -19.34 -2.36
N LEU A 258 -0.59 -18.10 -2.79
CA LEU A 258 -1.60 -17.69 -3.78
C LEU A 258 -1.25 -18.19 -5.19
N ASN A 259 0.00 -18.03 -5.59
CA ASN A 259 0.43 -18.21 -6.98
C ASN A 259 1.10 -19.56 -7.26
N GLY A 260 1.20 -20.45 -6.24
CA GLY A 260 1.93 -21.70 -6.37
C GLY A 260 1.28 -22.89 -5.68
N SER A 261 1.77 -24.11 -6.04
CA SER A 261 1.35 -25.38 -5.44
C SER A 261 2.38 -25.98 -4.47
N ARG A 262 3.45 -25.24 -4.15
CA ARG A 262 4.57 -25.70 -3.31
C ARG A 262 4.10 -26.16 -1.93
N PRO A 263 4.67 -27.22 -1.34
CA PRO A 263 4.39 -27.61 0.03
C PRO A 263 4.62 -26.46 1.02
N VAL A 264 3.84 -26.43 2.10
CA VAL A 264 3.92 -25.36 3.12
C VAL A 264 5.33 -25.25 3.72
N GLY A 265 5.99 -26.38 3.98
CA GLY A 265 7.36 -26.40 4.47
C GLY A 265 8.39 -25.84 3.48
N GLU A 266 8.16 -26.01 2.17
CA GLU A 266 8.99 -25.38 1.14
C GLU A 266 8.78 -23.86 1.12
N VAL A 267 7.54 -23.41 1.20
CA VAL A 267 7.21 -21.98 1.30
C VAL A 267 7.85 -21.35 2.54
N ALA A 268 7.79 -22.05 3.69
CA ALA A 268 8.44 -21.57 4.91
C ALA A 268 9.95 -21.35 4.70
N ARG A 269 10.64 -22.32 4.10
CA ARG A 269 12.09 -22.22 3.82
C ARG A 269 12.42 -21.09 2.84
N LEU A 270 11.66 -20.96 1.75
CA LEU A 270 11.83 -19.89 0.77
C LEU A 270 11.58 -18.49 1.35
N CYS A 271 10.86 -18.42 2.47
CA CYS A 271 10.64 -17.19 3.21
C CYS A 271 11.58 -17.04 4.43
N GLY A 272 12.64 -17.83 4.53
CA GLY A 272 13.67 -17.72 5.58
C GLY A 272 13.26 -18.23 6.94
N PHE A 273 12.29 -19.16 7.02
CA PHE A 273 11.91 -19.81 8.28
C PHE A 273 12.59 -21.19 8.38
N ALA A 274 13.39 -21.37 9.42
CA ALA A 274 14.00 -22.66 9.71
C ALA A 274 12.98 -23.68 10.26
N ASP A 275 11.93 -23.22 10.92
CA ASP A 275 10.89 -24.05 11.56
C ASP A 275 9.52 -23.80 10.92
N GLU A 276 8.95 -24.85 10.30
CA GLU A 276 7.63 -24.79 9.64
C GLU A 276 6.50 -24.59 10.66
N ALA A 277 6.61 -25.13 11.87
CA ALA A 277 5.59 -24.98 12.90
C ALA A 277 5.55 -23.52 13.42
N TYR A 278 6.72 -22.91 13.61
CA TYR A 278 6.80 -21.48 13.95
C TYR A 278 6.24 -20.62 12.82
N PHE A 279 6.63 -20.88 11.57
CA PHE A 279 6.06 -20.20 10.40
C PHE A 279 4.54 -20.28 10.38
N SER A 280 3.97 -21.48 10.51
CA SER A 280 2.53 -21.71 10.45
C SER A 280 1.77 -20.97 11.56
N ARG A 281 2.32 -20.94 12.78
CA ARG A 281 1.75 -20.17 13.90
C ARG A 281 1.76 -18.67 13.60
N ARG A 282 2.90 -18.12 13.12
CA ARG A 282 3.03 -16.69 12.79
C ARG A 282 2.14 -16.30 11.61
N PHE A 283 2.07 -17.15 10.59
CA PHE A 283 1.20 -16.93 9.44
C PHE A 283 -0.28 -16.87 9.86
N ARG A 284 -0.73 -17.83 10.68
CA ARG A 284 -2.10 -17.81 11.23
C ARG A 284 -2.37 -16.57 12.07
N GLN A 285 -1.42 -16.14 12.89
CA GLN A 285 -1.57 -14.93 13.72
C GLN A 285 -1.78 -13.67 12.87
N ILE A 286 -1.09 -13.56 11.74
CA ILE A 286 -1.11 -12.38 10.87
C ILE A 286 -2.29 -12.43 9.88
N HIS A 287 -2.57 -13.60 9.31
CA HIS A 287 -3.57 -13.76 8.25
C HIS A 287 -4.88 -14.44 8.70
N GLY A 288 -5.01 -14.76 9.97
CA GLY A 288 -6.21 -15.38 10.54
C GLY A 288 -6.34 -16.88 10.30
N LEU A 289 -5.69 -17.43 9.26
CA LEU A 289 -5.78 -18.83 8.85
C LEU A 289 -4.40 -19.48 8.74
N PRO A 290 -4.30 -20.80 9.04
CA PRO A 290 -3.09 -21.56 8.73
C PRO A 290 -2.78 -21.53 7.22
N PRO A 291 -1.48 -21.60 6.81
CA PRO A 291 -1.05 -21.49 5.41
C PRO A 291 -1.78 -22.42 4.44
N GLY A 292 -1.98 -23.68 4.83
CA GLY A 292 -2.67 -24.67 4.01
C GLY A 292 -4.17 -24.40 3.84
N GLN A 293 -4.83 -23.86 4.87
CA GLN A 293 -6.23 -23.43 4.78
C GLN A 293 -6.36 -22.15 3.97
N PHE A 294 -5.47 -21.19 4.17
CA PHE A 294 -5.40 -19.96 3.41
C PHE A 294 -5.32 -20.24 1.89
N ARG A 295 -4.43 -21.16 1.47
CA ARG A 295 -4.32 -21.58 0.07
C ARG A 295 -5.60 -22.18 -0.47
N ARG A 296 -6.25 -23.08 0.29
CA ARG A 296 -7.50 -23.75 -0.15
C ARG A 296 -8.62 -22.77 -0.37
N GLN A 297 -8.85 -21.88 0.60
CA GLN A 297 -9.92 -20.89 0.54
C GLN A 297 -9.76 -19.93 -0.66
N GLN A 298 -8.54 -19.66 -1.09
CA GLN A 298 -8.28 -18.79 -2.23
C GLN A 298 -8.42 -19.49 -3.59
N ARG A 299 -8.36 -20.84 -3.61
CA ARG A 299 -8.56 -21.63 -4.83
C ARG A 299 -10.00 -22.08 -5.04
N ASP A 300 -10.78 -22.11 -3.98
CA ASP A 300 -12.19 -22.53 -3.99
C ASP A 300 -12.99 -21.57 -3.09
N PRO A 301 -13.49 -20.46 -3.67
CA PRO A 301 -14.21 -19.43 -2.93
C PRO A 301 -15.56 -19.93 -2.35
N ASP A 302 -16.10 -21.08 -2.82
CA ASP A 302 -17.36 -21.65 -2.36
C ASP A 302 -17.24 -22.53 -1.09
N THR A 303 -16.06 -22.62 -0.47
CA THR A 303 -15.91 -23.39 0.79
C THR A 303 -16.48 -22.60 1.97
N PRO A 304 -17.54 -23.10 2.67
CA PRO A 304 -18.18 -22.37 3.76
C PRO A 304 -17.21 -22.07 4.89
N GLN A 305 -17.25 -20.84 5.39
CA GLN A 305 -16.58 -20.45 6.63
C GLN A 305 -17.09 -21.30 7.77
N VAL A 306 -16.25 -22.20 8.29
CA VAL A 306 -16.52 -22.87 9.57
C VAL A 306 -16.41 -21.81 10.66
N ALA A 307 -17.56 -21.34 11.14
CA ALA A 307 -17.65 -20.45 12.28
C ALA A 307 -16.95 -21.09 13.48
N MET A 308 -15.85 -20.52 13.92
CA MET A 308 -15.24 -20.85 15.21
C MET A 308 -16.08 -20.21 16.32
N ARG A 309 -16.67 -21.07 17.16
CA ARG A 309 -17.21 -20.72 18.49
C ARG A 309 -16.06 -20.35 19.44
#